data_9ba8c1d9312826767fc7a07665fc27cf
#
_entry.id   9ba8c1d9312826767fc7a07665fc27cf
#
_cell.length_a   1.000
_cell.length_b   1.000
_cell.length_c   1.000
_cell.angle_alpha   90.00
_cell.angle_beta   90.00
_cell.angle_gamma   90.00
#
_symmetry.space_group_name_H-M   'P 1'
#
loop_
_entity.id
_entity.type
_entity.pdbx_description
1 polymer ?
#
loop_
_entity_poly.entity_id
_entity_poly.type
_entity_poly.pdbx_seq_one_letter_code
_entity_poly.pdbx_strand_id
1 'polypeptide(L)'
;TEQLEKALELISTFASGDSKKAESLLDENYIQHNLSYGTGRDAFIGSVEYLAQAPVKTTVENVRAFEDGDRVFLQTVYNFAGAGEQVAFDIFRFNEEGKIAEHWDNLAEKAAPNPSGRTQTDGTTELKDLDKTEENRKLVKDFLYDVMEGHHPEKTPEYFDGDTYIQHNTGIADGLSSLGAALDALAEQGIQMIYNTVHQVLSQGNFVLGVSEGTFAGKKTAYYDLWRIEDGKIAEHWDV
;
A
#
# COMPACT_ATOMS: atom_id res chain seq x y z
N THR A 1 6.11 -6.04 16.88
CA THR A 1 5.01 -6.63 17.63
C THR A 1 4.70 -8.03 17.15
N GLU A 2 3.91 -8.76 17.93
CA GLU A 2 3.54 -10.13 17.59
C GLU A 2 2.72 -10.21 16.31
N GLN A 3 1.76 -9.30 16.10
CA GLN A 3 0.96 -9.26 14.88
C GLN A 3 1.82 -8.97 13.65
N LEU A 4 2.71 -7.99 13.75
CA LEU A 4 3.62 -7.64 12.67
C LEU A 4 4.50 -8.82 12.28
N GLU A 5 5.07 -9.51 13.27
CA GLU A 5 5.91 -10.69 13.04
C GLU A 5 5.14 -11.82 12.36
N LYS A 6 3.89 -12.05 12.77
CA LYS A 6 3.04 -13.07 12.15
C LYS A 6 2.69 -12.75 10.70
N ALA A 7 2.43 -11.48 10.40
CA ALA A 7 2.18 -11.06 9.02
C ALA A 7 3.41 -11.29 8.14
N LEU A 8 4.60 -10.95 8.64
CA LEU A 8 5.86 -11.21 7.94
C LEU A 8 6.12 -12.71 7.76
N GLU A 9 5.84 -13.50 8.78
CA GLU A 9 5.96 -14.96 8.69
C GLU A 9 5.02 -15.53 7.62
N LEU A 10 3.80 -15.01 7.55
CA LEU A 10 2.82 -15.49 6.56
C LEU A 10 3.32 -15.26 5.14
N ILE A 11 3.74 -14.05 4.80
CA ILE A 11 4.21 -13.77 3.44
C ILE A 11 5.51 -14.53 3.12
N SER A 12 6.33 -14.83 4.13
CA SER A 12 7.54 -15.62 3.96
C SER A 12 7.25 -17.05 3.50
N THR A 13 6.05 -17.57 3.76
CA THR A 13 5.68 -18.91 3.33
C THR A 13 5.61 -19.05 1.81
N PHE A 14 5.41 -17.96 1.08
CA PHE A 14 5.48 -17.97 -0.39
C PHE A 14 6.88 -18.36 -0.88
N ALA A 15 7.91 -17.98 -0.14
CA ALA A 15 9.30 -18.34 -0.47
C ALA A 15 9.72 -19.68 0.11
N SER A 16 9.34 -19.97 1.37
CA SER A 16 9.74 -21.19 2.07
C SER A 16 8.97 -22.44 1.62
N GLY A 17 7.72 -22.24 1.15
CA GLY A 17 6.83 -23.37 0.85
C GLY A 17 6.24 -24.03 2.09
N ASP A 18 6.38 -23.42 3.27
CA ASP A 18 5.88 -23.98 4.53
C ASP A 18 4.37 -23.78 4.68
N SER A 19 3.60 -24.67 4.08
CA SER A 19 2.14 -24.63 4.11
C SER A 19 1.55 -24.85 5.51
N LYS A 20 2.24 -25.62 6.35
CA LYS A 20 1.78 -25.83 7.73
C LYS A 20 1.89 -24.56 8.56
N LYS A 21 2.94 -23.78 8.34
CA LYS A 21 3.11 -22.48 9.00
C LYS A 21 1.99 -21.54 8.57
N ALA A 22 1.71 -21.47 7.28
CA ALA A 22 0.61 -20.66 6.74
C ALA A 22 -0.74 -21.04 7.37
N GLU A 23 -1.02 -22.36 7.43
CA GLU A 23 -2.25 -22.86 8.06
C GLU A 23 -2.36 -22.43 9.52
N SER A 24 -1.27 -22.49 10.27
CA SER A 24 -1.25 -22.13 11.69
C SER A 24 -1.50 -20.64 11.95
N LEU A 25 -1.21 -19.77 10.98
CA LEU A 25 -1.36 -18.31 11.09
C LEU A 25 -2.73 -17.82 10.65
N LEU A 26 -3.42 -18.56 9.80
CA LEU A 26 -4.67 -18.15 9.18
C LEU A 26 -5.90 -18.66 9.95
N ASP A 27 -6.93 -17.79 10.05
CA ASP A 27 -8.24 -18.17 10.52
C ASP A 27 -8.90 -19.13 9.52
N GLU A 28 -9.72 -20.07 9.99
CA GLU A 28 -10.49 -20.99 9.14
C GLU A 28 -11.35 -20.26 8.12
N ASN A 29 -11.87 -19.11 8.49
CA ASN A 29 -12.78 -18.30 7.69
C ASN A 29 -12.06 -17.12 7.03
N TYR A 30 -10.76 -17.24 6.78
CA TYR A 30 -9.94 -16.23 6.16
C TYR A 30 -10.56 -15.69 4.86
N ILE A 31 -10.64 -14.37 4.74
CA ILE A 31 -11.24 -13.68 3.59
C ILE A 31 -10.16 -13.01 2.77
N GLN A 32 -10.13 -13.31 1.47
CA GLN A 32 -9.21 -12.70 0.51
C GLN A 32 -9.97 -11.75 -0.41
N HIS A 33 -9.50 -10.50 -0.53
CA HIS A 33 -10.12 -9.49 -1.39
C HIS A 33 -9.44 -9.35 -2.75
N ASN A 34 -8.30 -10.03 -2.98
CA ASN A 34 -7.68 -10.04 -4.30
C ASN A 34 -8.44 -11.01 -5.21
N LEU A 35 -9.05 -10.46 -6.26
CA LEU A 35 -9.89 -11.23 -7.18
C LEU A 35 -9.12 -12.22 -8.05
N SER A 36 -7.78 -12.07 -8.13
CA SER A 36 -6.92 -12.97 -8.90
C SER A 36 -6.61 -14.26 -8.14
N TYR A 37 -6.93 -14.32 -6.86
CA TYR A 37 -6.71 -15.49 -5.99
C TYR A 37 -8.03 -15.97 -5.41
N GLY A 38 -8.12 -17.25 -5.12
CA GLY A 38 -9.28 -17.81 -4.42
C GLY A 38 -9.36 -17.29 -2.99
N THR A 39 -10.59 -17.15 -2.49
CA THR A 39 -10.81 -16.82 -1.08
C THR A 39 -10.71 -18.07 -0.21
N GLY A 40 -10.40 -17.86 1.07
CA GLY A 40 -10.34 -18.89 2.07
C GLY A 40 -8.93 -19.39 2.37
N ARG A 41 -8.79 -19.99 3.55
CA ARG A 41 -7.51 -20.50 4.03
C ARG A 41 -6.89 -21.55 3.10
N ASP A 42 -7.71 -22.46 2.60
CA ASP A 42 -7.23 -23.55 1.73
C ASP A 42 -6.68 -23.03 0.40
N ALA A 43 -7.26 -21.97 -0.13
CA ALA A 43 -6.76 -21.33 -1.35
C ALA A 43 -5.38 -20.71 -1.13
N PHE A 44 -5.15 -20.08 0.03
CA PHE A 44 -3.84 -19.54 0.39
C PHE A 44 -2.80 -20.68 0.51
N ILE A 45 -3.14 -21.75 1.24
CA ILE A 45 -2.28 -22.92 1.41
C ILE A 45 -1.93 -23.52 0.05
N GLY A 46 -2.92 -23.66 -0.83
CA GLY A 46 -2.72 -24.17 -2.19
C GLY A 46 -1.75 -23.31 -3.00
N SER A 47 -1.78 -21.98 -2.84
CA SER A 47 -0.83 -21.09 -3.49
C SER A 47 0.59 -21.29 -2.98
N VAL A 48 0.76 -21.47 -1.66
CA VAL A 48 2.07 -21.74 -1.06
C VAL A 48 2.65 -23.06 -1.60
N GLU A 49 1.83 -24.10 -1.66
CA GLU A 49 2.24 -25.42 -2.18
C GLU A 49 2.57 -25.38 -3.67
N TYR A 50 1.78 -24.65 -4.45
CA TYR A 50 2.03 -24.46 -5.89
C TYR A 50 3.38 -23.80 -6.13
N LEU A 51 3.68 -22.70 -5.41
CA LEU A 51 4.94 -21.98 -5.55
C LEU A 51 6.14 -22.81 -5.09
N ALA A 52 5.95 -23.68 -4.09
CA ALA A 52 7.01 -24.57 -3.61
C ALA A 52 7.47 -25.57 -4.67
N GLN A 53 6.61 -25.93 -5.61
CA GLN A 53 6.89 -26.90 -6.67
C GLN A 53 7.40 -26.25 -7.96
N ALA A 54 7.40 -24.93 -8.05
CA ALA A 54 7.83 -24.23 -9.25
C ALA A 54 9.35 -24.38 -9.48
N PRO A 55 9.80 -24.43 -10.77
CA PRO A 55 11.24 -24.55 -11.09
C PRO A 55 12.07 -23.39 -10.58
N VAL A 56 11.50 -22.18 -10.57
CA VAL A 56 12.14 -20.98 -10.03
C VAL A 56 11.49 -20.63 -8.70
N LYS A 57 12.34 -20.44 -7.69
CA LYS A 57 11.88 -20.13 -6.34
C LYS A 57 11.32 -18.71 -6.23
N THR A 58 10.22 -18.60 -5.52
CA THR A 58 9.64 -17.29 -5.16
C THR A 58 10.55 -16.56 -4.18
N THR A 59 10.70 -15.24 -4.38
CA THR A 59 11.40 -14.36 -3.44
C THR A 59 10.43 -13.37 -2.84
N VAL A 60 10.66 -13.01 -1.57
CA VAL A 60 9.84 -12.09 -0.79
C VAL A 60 10.78 -11.13 -0.07
N GLU A 61 10.65 -9.84 -0.33
CA GLU A 61 11.46 -8.81 0.33
C GLU A 61 10.54 -7.74 0.89
N ASN A 62 10.39 -7.71 2.22
CA ASN A 62 9.62 -6.65 2.88
C ASN A 62 10.46 -5.38 2.98
N VAL A 63 9.87 -4.26 2.58
CA VAL A 63 10.53 -2.95 2.56
C VAL A 63 10.08 -2.08 3.73
N ARG A 64 8.76 -2.01 3.96
CA ARG A 64 8.15 -1.19 5.03
C ARG A 64 7.04 -1.97 5.69
N ALA A 65 6.84 -1.72 6.97
CA ALA A 65 5.77 -2.32 7.74
C ALA A 65 5.35 -1.39 8.86
N PHE A 66 4.05 -1.37 9.12
CA PHE A 66 3.54 -0.74 10.35
C PHE A 66 2.25 -1.41 10.79
N GLU A 67 1.82 -1.07 11.99
CA GLU A 67 0.67 -1.69 12.65
C GLU A 67 -0.28 -0.60 13.16
N ASP A 68 -1.56 -0.82 12.94
CA ASP A 68 -2.62 0.07 13.41
C ASP A 68 -3.75 -0.80 14.00
N GLY A 69 -3.78 -0.90 15.35
CA GLY A 69 -4.76 -1.74 16.03
C GLY A 69 -4.65 -3.21 15.61
N ASP A 70 -5.71 -3.78 15.08
CA ASP A 70 -5.77 -5.17 14.61
C ASP A 70 -5.31 -5.36 13.18
N ARG A 71 -4.78 -4.31 12.53
CA ARG A 71 -4.33 -4.34 11.14
C ARG A 71 -2.84 -4.09 11.00
N VAL A 72 -2.23 -4.80 10.07
CA VAL A 72 -0.82 -4.67 9.71
C VAL A 72 -0.73 -4.30 8.24
N PHE A 73 0.07 -3.27 7.95
CA PHE A 73 0.41 -2.89 6.59
C PHE A 73 1.82 -3.37 6.26
N LEU A 74 1.99 -3.96 5.08
CA LEU A 74 3.29 -4.34 4.53
C LEU A 74 3.42 -3.81 3.11
N GLN A 75 4.56 -3.17 2.81
CA GLN A 75 5.01 -2.94 1.45
C GLN A 75 6.11 -3.95 1.15
N THR A 76 5.91 -4.75 0.12
CA THR A 76 6.77 -5.90 -0.17
C THR A 76 7.04 -6.02 -1.66
N VAL A 77 8.24 -6.48 -2.01
CA VAL A 77 8.57 -6.86 -3.38
C VAL A 77 8.51 -8.37 -3.47
N TYR A 78 7.62 -8.86 -4.32
CA TYR A 78 7.47 -10.29 -4.61
C TYR A 78 8.00 -10.61 -6.00
N ASN A 79 8.61 -11.78 -6.13
CA ASN A 79 8.86 -12.40 -7.43
C ASN A 79 8.32 -13.83 -7.37
N PHE A 80 7.10 -14.01 -7.82
CA PHE A 80 6.40 -15.30 -7.75
C PHE A 80 6.90 -16.23 -8.85
N ALA A 81 7.61 -17.29 -8.47
CA ALA A 81 8.10 -18.34 -9.37
C ALA A 81 8.90 -17.77 -10.57
N GLY A 82 9.59 -16.68 -10.38
CA GLY A 82 10.41 -16.06 -11.43
C GLY A 82 9.64 -15.29 -12.50
N ALA A 83 8.37 -15.00 -12.27
CA ALA A 83 7.51 -14.29 -13.24
C ALA A 83 7.84 -12.80 -13.40
N GLY A 84 8.67 -12.24 -12.50
CA GLY A 84 9.07 -10.84 -12.50
C GLY A 84 8.73 -10.17 -11.16
N GLU A 85 9.46 -9.12 -10.83
CA GLU A 85 9.25 -8.40 -9.58
C GLU A 85 7.96 -7.59 -9.60
N GLN A 86 7.19 -7.68 -8.51
CA GLN A 86 5.98 -6.91 -8.29
C GLN A 86 6.07 -6.20 -6.94
N VAL A 87 5.63 -4.94 -6.92
CA VAL A 87 5.53 -4.15 -5.69
C VAL A 87 4.11 -4.27 -5.18
N ALA A 88 3.97 -4.69 -3.94
CA ALA A 88 2.67 -4.95 -3.32
C ALA A 88 2.47 -4.12 -2.06
N PHE A 89 1.23 -3.68 -1.88
CA PHE A 89 0.73 -3.16 -0.61
C PHE A 89 -0.25 -4.20 -0.06
N ASP A 90 0.06 -4.76 1.10
CA ASP A 90 -0.76 -5.77 1.77
C ASP A 90 -1.28 -5.23 3.09
N ILE A 91 -2.55 -5.49 3.39
CA ILE A 91 -3.18 -5.22 4.68
C ILE A 91 -3.72 -6.54 5.22
N PHE A 92 -3.33 -6.88 6.44
CA PHE A 92 -3.82 -8.06 7.14
C PHE A 92 -4.58 -7.62 8.39
N ARG A 93 -5.79 -8.16 8.59
CA ARG A 93 -6.56 -7.96 9.82
C ARG A 93 -6.50 -9.22 10.67
N PHE A 94 -6.25 -9.02 11.96
CA PHE A 94 -6.15 -10.10 12.95
C PHE A 94 -7.44 -10.17 13.76
N ASN A 95 -7.88 -11.40 14.08
CA ASN A 95 -9.00 -11.60 14.98
C ASN A 95 -8.53 -11.57 16.45
N GLU A 96 -9.46 -11.73 17.39
CA GLU A 96 -9.17 -11.70 18.82
C GLU A 96 -8.25 -12.83 19.28
N GLU A 97 -8.21 -13.94 18.54
CA GLU A 97 -7.34 -15.08 18.83
C GLU A 97 -5.93 -14.91 18.27
N GLY A 98 -5.65 -13.80 17.59
CA GLY A 98 -4.36 -13.53 16.99
C GLY A 98 -4.13 -14.26 15.67
N LYS A 99 -5.19 -14.70 15.00
CA LYS A 99 -5.13 -15.31 13.67
C LYS A 99 -5.38 -14.24 12.60
N ILE A 100 -4.80 -14.43 11.43
CA ILE A 100 -5.05 -13.55 10.28
C ILE A 100 -6.39 -13.95 9.67
N ALA A 101 -7.34 -13.03 9.71
CA ALA A 101 -8.73 -13.28 9.34
C ALA A 101 -9.13 -12.66 8.01
N GLU A 102 -8.38 -11.65 7.54
CA GLU A 102 -8.76 -10.91 6.33
C GLU A 102 -7.55 -10.23 5.70
N HIS A 103 -7.55 -10.13 4.37
CA HIS A 103 -6.45 -9.60 3.59
C HIS A 103 -6.95 -8.75 2.42
N TRP A 104 -6.38 -7.58 2.27
CA TRP A 104 -6.54 -6.70 1.11
C TRP A 104 -5.18 -6.44 0.52
N ASP A 105 -5.09 -6.36 -0.79
CA ASP A 105 -3.85 -5.99 -1.45
C ASP A 105 -4.06 -5.29 -2.78
N ASN A 106 -2.99 -4.70 -3.26
CA ASN A 106 -2.84 -4.24 -4.63
C ASN A 106 -1.38 -4.40 -5.03
N LEU A 107 -1.14 -4.78 -6.27
CA LEU A 107 0.19 -5.07 -6.80
C LEU A 107 0.38 -4.33 -8.13
N ALA A 108 1.64 -3.95 -8.38
CA ALA A 108 2.04 -3.38 -9.67
C ALA A 108 3.40 -3.96 -10.06
N GLU A 109 3.61 -4.13 -11.36
CA GLU A 109 4.93 -4.54 -11.86
C GLU A 109 5.96 -3.49 -11.50
N LYS A 110 7.18 -3.94 -11.17
CA LYS A 110 8.30 -3.04 -10.92
C LYS A 110 8.62 -2.30 -12.21
N ALA A 111 8.62 -0.97 -12.13
CA ALA A 111 8.92 -0.09 -13.26
C ALA A 111 10.34 0.49 -13.15
N ALA A 112 10.81 1.08 -14.24
CA ALA A 112 12.02 1.89 -14.23
C ALA A 112 11.83 3.11 -13.29
N PRO A 113 12.92 3.72 -12.80
CA PRO A 113 12.83 4.93 -11.98
C PRO A 113 11.99 6.03 -12.64
N ASN A 114 11.31 6.81 -11.83
CA ASN A 114 10.47 7.91 -12.31
C ASN A 114 11.32 9.10 -12.80
N PRO A 115 10.70 10.20 -13.29
CA PRO A 115 11.45 11.35 -13.79
C PRO A 115 12.43 11.98 -12.80
N SER A 116 12.24 11.80 -11.49
CA SER A 116 13.18 12.26 -10.46
C SER A 116 14.22 11.21 -10.07
N GLY A 117 14.24 10.06 -10.74
CA GLY A 117 15.18 8.97 -10.48
C GLY A 117 14.81 8.11 -9.28
N ARG A 118 13.58 8.19 -8.79
CA ARG A 118 13.12 7.41 -7.63
C ARG A 118 12.44 6.12 -8.06
N THR A 119 12.62 5.06 -7.26
CA THR A 119 11.93 3.80 -7.46
C THR A 119 10.65 3.76 -6.62
N GLN A 120 9.81 2.77 -6.87
CA GLN A 120 8.56 2.57 -6.13
C GLN A 120 8.78 2.21 -4.65
N THR A 121 9.99 1.82 -4.28
CA THR A 121 10.28 1.26 -2.95
C THR A 121 11.39 1.96 -2.18
N ASP A 122 12.17 2.85 -2.80
CA ASP A 122 13.20 3.58 -2.08
C ASP A 122 12.62 4.69 -1.19
N GLY A 123 13.47 5.47 -0.55
CA GLY A 123 13.06 6.55 0.34
C GLY A 123 13.01 6.12 1.80
N THR A 124 12.34 6.94 2.61
CA THR A 124 12.31 6.80 4.07
C THR A 124 11.60 5.53 4.51
N THR A 125 12.24 4.78 5.39
CA THR A 125 11.66 3.56 6.00
C THR A 125 11.47 3.70 7.51
N GLU A 126 12.08 4.71 8.14
CA GLU A 126 12.07 4.89 9.58
C GLU A 126 10.68 5.28 10.10
N LEU A 127 10.16 4.46 11.01
CA LEU A 127 8.92 4.74 11.74
C LEU A 127 9.26 5.60 12.96
N LYS A 128 8.67 6.78 13.06
CA LYS A 128 8.89 7.73 14.17
C LYS A 128 7.60 8.52 14.45
N ASP A 129 7.67 9.44 15.40
CA ASP A 129 6.53 10.30 15.78
C ASP A 129 5.29 9.49 16.18
N LEU A 130 5.50 8.42 16.97
CA LEU A 130 4.42 7.52 17.38
C LEU A 130 3.33 8.23 18.19
N ASP A 131 3.69 9.31 18.88
CA ASP A 131 2.75 10.16 19.63
C ASP A 131 1.87 11.04 18.72
N LYS A 132 2.19 11.12 17.44
CA LYS A 132 1.45 11.91 16.44
C LYS A 132 0.58 11.07 15.50
N THR A 133 0.39 9.81 15.80
CA THR A 133 -0.39 8.89 14.96
C THR A 133 -1.77 9.46 14.62
N GLU A 134 -2.53 9.91 15.62
CA GLU A 134 -3.88 10.41 15.39
C GLU A 134 -3.91 11.75 14.67
N GLU A 135 -2.97 12.64 14.96
CA GLU A 135 -2.83 13.91 14.24
C GLU A 135 -2.56 13.68 12.76
N ASN A 136 -1.64 12.76 12.46
CA ASN A 136 -1.26 12.44 11.09
C ASN A 136 -2.39 11.71 10.35
N ARG A 137 -3.11 10.83 11.03
CA ARG A 137 -4.31 10.18 10.46
C ARG A 137 -5.35 11.23 10.06
N LYS A 138 -5.62 12.17 10.95
CA LYS A 138 -6.59 13.24 10.70
C LYS A 138 -6.15 14.10 9.51
N LEU A 139 -4.89 14.48 9.47
CA LEU A 139 -4.33 15.27 8.37
C LEU A 139 -4.60 14.60 7.02
N VAL A 140 -4.33 13.31 6.91
CA VAL A 140 -4.51 12.57 5.66
C VAL A 140 -6.00 12.36 5.35
N LYS A 141 -6.84 12.10 6.35
CA LYS A 141 -8.29 12.03 6.14
C LYS A 141 -8.83 13.34 5.57
N ASP A 142 -8.40 14.47 6.13
CA ASP A 142 -8.80 15.78 5.65
C ASP A 142 -8.28 16.04 4.23
N PHE A 143 -7.04 15.65 3.95
CA PHE A 143 -6.43 15.75 2.61
C PHE A 143 -7.20 14.91 1.58
N LEU A 144 -7.55 13.69 1.93
CA LEU A 144 -8.34 12.82 1.05
C LEU A 144 -9.69 13.45 0.72
N TYR A 145 -10.38 13.99 1.72
CA TYR A 145 -11.67 14.64 1.53
C TYR A 145 -11.54 15.93 0.72
N ASP A 146 -10.67 16.84 1.14
CA ASP A 146 -10.53 18.16 0.54
C ASP A 146 -9.95 18.10 -0.87
N VAL A 147 -8.88 17.34 -1.06
CA VAL A 147 -8.07 17.36 -2.29
C VAL A 147 -8.36 16.17 -3.20
N MET A 148 -8.23 14.94 -2.69
CA MET A 148 -8.35 13.75 -3.54
C MET A 148 -9.79 13.51 -3.99
N GLU A 149 -10.75 13.68 -3.09
CA GLU A 149 -12.17 13.64 -3.46
C GLU A 149 -12.67 14.95 -4.08
N GLY A 150 -11.86 16.00 -4.03
CA GLY A 150 -12.11 17.26 -4.74
C GLY A 150 -13.14 18.19 -4.13
N HIS A 151 -13.41 18.09 -2.82
CA HIS A 151 -14.38 18.96 -2.15
C HIS A 151 -13.86 20.39 -1.91
N HIS A 152 -12.56 20.52 -1.63
CA HIS A 152 -11.91 21.80 -1.37
C HIS A 152 -10.49 21.84 -1.94
N PRO A 153 -10.35 21.76 -3.29
CA PRO A 153 -9.02 21.68 -3.91
C PRO A 153 -8.15 22.92 -3.67
N GLU A 154 -8.76 24.06 -3.36
CA GLU A 154 -8.05 25.30 -3.02
C GLU A 154 -7.21 25.18 -1.75
N LYS A 155 -7.50 24.19 -0.89
CA LYS A 155 -6.75 23.93 0.33
C LYS A 155 -5.46 23.11 0.11
N THR A 156 -5.22 22.64 -1.08
CA THR A 156 -4.05 21.79 -1.39
C THR A 156 -2.74 22.34 -0.81
N PRO A 157 -2.37 23.63 -0.98
CA PRO A 157 -1.11 24.14 -0.43
C PRO A 157 -0.98 24.07 1.09
N GLU A 158 -2.09 23.96 1.82
CA GLU A 158 -2.08 23.89 3.28
C GLU A 158 -1.52 22.55 3.79
N TYR A 159 -1.52 21.52 2.95
CA TYR A 159 -1.08 20.16 3.32
C TYR A 159 0.41 19.90 3.05
N PHE A 160 1.09 20.84 2.39
CA PHE A 160 2.48 20.67 1.97
C PHE A 160 3.37 21.81 2.48
N ASP A 161 4.65 21.52 2.60
CA ASP A 161 5.67 22.55 2.90
C ASP A 161 6.19 23.12 1.57
N GLY A 162 5.49 24.15 1.05
CA GLY A 162 5.81 24.72 -0.26
C GLY A 162 5.71 23.67 -1.36
N ASP A 163 6.77 23.54 -2.14
CA ASP A 163 6.86 22.56 -3.23
C ASP A 163 7.53 21.24 -2.79
N THR A 164 7.92 21.13 -1.52
CA THR A 164 8.64 19.96 -1.00
C THR A 164 7.71 18.74 -0.95
N TYR A 165 7.98 17.78 -1.83
CA TYR A 165 7.17 16.55 -1.93
C TYR A 165 7.98 15.50 -2.70
N ILE A 166 8.38 14.46 -1.99
CA ILE A 166 9.12 13.34 -2.58
C ILE A 166 8.11 12.36 -3.17
N GLN A 167 8.25 12.05 -4.45
CA GLN A 167 7.28 11.24 -5.19
C GLN A 167 7.88 9.93 -5.68
N HIS A 168 7.19 8.83 -5.37
CA HIS A 168 7.57 7.49 -5.85
C HIS A 168 6.60 6.91 -6.87
N ASN A 169 5.57 7.66 -7.27
CA ASN A 169 4.72 7.26 -8.40
C ASN A 169 5.59 7.15 -9.65
N THR A 170 5.36 6.13 -10.46
CA THR A 170 6.21 5.78 -11.59
C THR A 170 6.25 6.81 -12.71
N GLY A 171 5.26 7.66 -12.79
CA GLY A 171 5.12 8.64 -13.89
C GLY A 171 5.26 10.10 -13.47
N ILE A 172 5.46 10.41 -12.18
CA ILE A 172 5.41 11.78 -11.66
C ILE A 172 6.71 12.11 -10.95
N ALA A 173 7.27 13.30 -11.25
CA ALA A 173 8.46 13.82 -10.58
C ALA A 173 8.14 14.37 -9.19
N ASP A 174 9.20 14.64 -8.40
CA ASP A 174 9.10 15.30 -7.10
C ASP A 174 8.48 16.69 -7.24
N GLY A 175 7.88 17.15 -6.14
CA GLY A 175 7.32 18.47 -6.01
C GLY A 175 5.81 18.54 -6.22
N LEU A 176 5.16 19.39 -5.43
CA LEU A 176 3.72 19.64 -5.57
C LEU A 176 3.39 20.19 -6.96
N SER A 177 4.25 21.05 -7.51
CA SER A 177 4.10 21.59 -8.85
C SER A 177 4.11 20.49 -9.92
N SER A 178 4.95 19.47 -9.76
CA SER A 178 5.00 18.33 -10.69
C SER A 178 3.74 17.49 -10.63
N LEU A 179 3.16 17.30 -9.44
CA LEU A 179 1.89 16.62 -9.28
C LEU A 179 0.77 17.37 -10.01
N GLY A 180 0.69 18.68 -9.79
CA GLY A 180 -0.30 19.53 -10.47
C GLY A 180 -0.17 19.48 -12.00
N ALA A 181 1.06 19.57 -12.50
CA ALA A 181 1.34 19.49 -13.94
C ALA A 181 0.96 18.13 -14.52
N ALA A 182 1.22 17.05 -13.80
CA ALA A 182 0.85 15.69 -14.23
C ALA A 182 -0.66 15.51 -14.32
N LEU A 183 -1.41 16.00 -13.32
CA LEU A 183 -2.87 15.94 -13.32
C LEU A 183 -3.47 16.79 -14.43
N ASP A 184 -2.92 17.98 -14.69
CA ASP A 184 -3.34 18.85 -15.79
C ASP A 184 -3.10 18.19 -17.15
N ALA A 185 -1.94 17.53 -17.32
CA ALA A 185 -1.61 16.81 -18.56
C ALA A 185 -2.58 15.65 -18.82
N LEU A 186 -2.97 14.92 -17.78
CA LEU A 186 -3.98 13.87 -17.90
C LEU A 186 -5.35 14.44 -18.29
N ALA A 187 -5.75 15.55 -17.66
CA ALA A 187 -7.02 16.22 -17.96
C ALA A 187 -7.07 16.71 -19.42
N GLU A 188 -5.97 17.25 -19.95
CA GLU A 188 -5.86 17.65 -21.37
C GLU A 188 -6.06 16.49 -22.33
N GLN A 189 -5.72 15.26 -21.90
CA GLN A 189 -5.94 14.03 -22.67
C GLN A 189 -7.32 13.44 -22.45
N GLY A 190 -8.17 14.09 -21.65
CA GLY A 190 -9.48 13.59 -21.29
C GLY A 190 -9.47 12.48 -20.25
N ILE A 191 -8.34 12.30 -19.55
CA ILE A 191 -8.20 11.28 -18.50
C ILE A 191 -8.45 11.93 -17.15
N GLN A 192 -9.43 11.40 -16.42
CA GLN A 192 -9.76 11.84 -15.07
C GLN A 192 -9.36 10.79 -14.05
N MET A 193 -8.75 11.25 -12.96
CA MET A 193 -8.47 10.47 -11.76
C MET A 193 -9.49 10.91 -10.71
N ILE A 194 -10.39 9.99 -10.34
CA ILE A 194 -11.50 10.31 -9.43
C ILE A 194 -11.43 9.38 -8.22
N TYR A 195 -11.45 9.98 -7.02
CA TYR A 195 -11.61 9.28 -5.75
C TYR A 195 -13.06 9.44 -5.30
N ASN A 196 -13.80 8.34 -5.20
CA ASN A 196 -15.21 8.36 -4.80
C ASN A 196 -15.43 8.03 -3.33
N THR A 197 -14.72 7.01 -2.83
CA THR A 197 -14.94 6.48 -1.49
C THR A 197 -13.60 6.12 -0.84
N VAL A 198 -13.39 6.58 0.38
CA VAL A 198 -12.24 6.18 1.21
C VAL A 198 -12.69 5.04 2.10
N HIS A 199 -12.10 3.86 1.92
CA HIS A 199 -12.46 2.66 2.66
C HIS A 199 -11.69 2.49 3.95
N GLN A 200 -10.39 2.79 3.94
CA GLN A 200 -9.51 2.60 5.10
C GLN A 200 -8.48 3.72 5.16
N VAL A 201 -8.18 4.17 6.37
CA VAL A 201 -7.04 5.04 6.64
C VAL A 201 -6.31 4.45 7.84
N LEU A 202 -5.14 3.87 7.60
CA LEU A 202 -4.31 3.23 8.62
C LEU A 202 -3.12 4.12 8.92
N SER A 203 -2.77 4.26 10.19
CA SER A 203 -1.68 5.15 10.60
C SER A 203 -0.90 4.57 11.78
N GLN A 204 0.41 4.70 11.70
CA GLN A 204 1.28 4.55 12.85
C GLN A 204 2.43 5.54 12.70
N GLY A 205 2.56 6.45 13.69
CA GLY A 205 3.59 7.49 13.66
C GLY A 205 3.48 8.38 12.43
N ASN A 206 4.59 8.49 11.72
CA ASN A 206 4.74 9.35 10.55
C ASN A 206 4.19 8.75 9.24
N PHE A 207 3.72 7.50 9.24
CA PHE A 207 3.16 6.86 8.04
C PHE A 207 1.66 6.75 8.10
N VAL A 208 0.99 7.06 6.99
CA VAL A 208 -0.45 6.93 6.83
C VAL A 208 -0.76 6.29 5.47
N LEU A 209 -1.53 5.22 5.49
CA LEU A 209 -2.01 4.54 4.29
C LEU A 209 -3.47 4.86 4.05
N GLY A 210 -3.81 5.29 2.84
CA GLY A 210 -5.20 5.42 2.39
C GLY A 210 -5.54 4.34 1.39
N VAL A 211 -6.70 3.72 1.55
CA VAL A 211 -7.26 2.79 0.57
C VAL A 211 -8.57 3.38 0.10
N SER A 212 -8.64 3.69 -1.18
CA SER A 212 -9.78 4.38 -1.77
C SER A 212 -10.25 3.68 -3.03
N GLU A 213 -11.47 3.95 -3.41
CA GLU A 213 -12.08 3.47 -4.64
C GLU A 213 -12.53 4.65 -5.48
N GLY A 214 -12.38 4.54 -6.77
CA GLY A 214 -12.81 5.54 -7.71
C GLY A 214 -12.67 5.06 -9.15
N THR A 215 -12.35 5.98 -10.05
CA THR A 215 -12.12 5.66 -11.46
C THR A 215 -10.85 6.33 -11.95
N PHE A 216 -10.20 5.69 -12.91
CA PHE A 216 -9.10 6.25 -13.68
C PHE A 216 -9.38 6.01 -15.15
N ALA A 217 -9.44 7.08 -15.94
CA ALA A 217 -9.82 6.99 -17.36
C ALA A 217 -11.18 6.25 -17.55
N GLY A 218 -12.12 6.46 -16.63
CA GLY A 218 -13.44 5.83 -16.66
C GLY A 218 -13.46 4.38 -16.17
N LYS A 219 -12.33 3.81 -15.78
CA LYS A 219 -12.23 2.43 -15.28
C LYS A 219 -12.24 2.40 -13.77
N LYS A 220 -13.01 1.48 -13.18
CA LYS A 220 -13.05 1.27 -11.73
C LYS A 220 -11.64 0.94 -11.22
N THR A 221 -11.19 1.68 -10.20
CA THR A 221 -9.81 1.63 -9.73
C THR A 221 -9.76 1.64 -8.21
N ALA A 222 -8.91 0.79 -7.64
CA ALA A 222 -8.54 0.85 -6.24
C ALA A 222 -7.24 1.66 -6.12
N TYR A 223 -7.26 2.65 -5.25
CA TYR A 223 -6.10 3.51 -4.99
C TYR A 223 -5.52 3.15 -3.63
N TYR A 224 -4.28 2.68 -3.63
CA TYR A 224 -3.51 2.43 -2.40
C TYR A 224 -2.40 3.46 -2.36
N ASP A 225 -2.51 4.40 -1.42
CA ASP A 225 -1.58 5.52 -1.27
C ASP A 225 -0.95 5.51 0.11
N LEU A 226 0.37 5.52 0.15
CA LEU A 226 1.14 5.65 1.38
C LEU A 226 1.77 7.02 1.44
N TRP A 227 1.56 7.75 2.54
CA TRP A 227 2.17 9.05 2.78
C TRP A 227 3.03 9.04 4.02
N ARG A 228 4.13 9.76 3.97
CA ARG A 228 4.93 10.10 5.14
C ARG A 228 4.67 11.56 5.50
N ILE A 229 4.41 11.77 6.78
CA ILE A 229 4.11 13.10 7.32
C ILE A 229 5.32 13.58 8.12
N GLU A 230 5.71 14.82 7.91
CA GLU A 230 6.80 15.46 8.62
C GLU A 230 6.35 16.86 9.06
N ASP A 231 6.44 17.13 10.38
CA ASP A 231 6.07 18.42 10.96
C ASP A 231 4.68 18.91 10.54
N GLY A 232 3.71 17.97 10.48
CA GLY A 232 2.32 18.30 10.14
C GLY A 232 2.07 18.56 8.65
N LYS A 233 3.00 18.15 7.78
CA LYS A 233 2.88 18.30 6.32
C LYS A 233 3.16 16.98 5.62
N ILE A 234 2.54 16.80 4.46
CA ILE A 234 2.80 15.64 3.59
C ILE A 234 4.15 15.85 2.92
N ALA A 235 5.08 14.93 3.17
CA ALA A 235 6.47 15.06 2.72
C ALA A 235 6.87 14.06 1.65
N GLU A 236 6.23 12.89 1.60
CA GLU A 236 6.62 11.80 0.71
C GLU A 236 5.41 10.89 0.40
N HIS A 237 5.39 10.31 -0.80
CA HIS A 237 4.26 9.51 -1.28
C HIS A 237 4.72 8.31 -2.10
N TRP A 238 4.12 7.16 -1.82
CA TRP A 238 4.24 5.91 -2.61
C TRP A 238 2.84 5.43 -2.96
N ASP A 239 2.69 4.74 -4.08
CA ASP A 239 1.41 4.15 -4.48
C ASP A 239 1.54 2.85 -5.27
N VAL A 240 0.44 2.17 -5.43
CA VAL A 240 0.25 1.06 -6.35
C VAL A 240 -1.15 1.08 -6.97
#